data_319a107861ba26d00cce69bec4eb5dad
#
_entry.id   319a107861ba26d00cce69bec4eb5dad
#
_cell.length_a   1.000
_cell.length_b   1.000
_cell.length_c   1.000
_cell.angle_alpha   90.00
_cell.angle_beta   90.00
_cell.angle_gamma   90.00
#
_symmetry.space_group_name_H-M   'P 1'
#
loop_
_entity.id
_entity.type
_entity.pdbx_description
1 polymer ?
#
loop_
_entity_poly.entity_id
_entity_poly.type
_entity_poly.pdbx_seq_one_letter_code
_entity_poly.pdbx_strand_id
1 'polypeptide(L)'
;GRVRIAVAGAPPPTRTIERVETELGWQFSQLYGLTETAPLLTINRPRPELDPLSAAERAAQLGTAGGPALGVETRVNEQGEILARSNVIMEGYWSQPEETAKAIVDGWFHTGDGGSIAENHTLIIADRKKDVIISGGENVSSIEVEGAIFSHPDVAEVAVIGIPDEK
;
A
#
# COMPACT_ATOMS: atom_id res chain seq x y z
N GLY A 1 -20.60 14.52 -15.14
CA GLY A 1 -19.60 13.43 -15.14
C GLY A 1 -19.39 12.96 -13.72
N ARG A 2 -18.99 11.70 -13.52
CA ARG A 2 -18.62 11.19 -12.19
C ARG A 2 -17.31 11.81 -11.75
N VAL A 3 -17.21 12.23 -10.49
CA VAL A 3 -15.95 12.63 -9.87
C VAL A 3 -15.07 11.40 -9.73
N ARG A 4 -13.77 11.54 -9.99
CA ARG A 4 -12.74 10.52 -9.75
C ARG A 4 -11.77 11.07 -8.74
N ILE A 5 -11.48 10.29 -7.71
CA ILE A 5 -10.45 10.63 -6.73
C ILE A 5 -9.33 9.61 -6.81
N ALA A 6 -8.11 10.10 -6.69
CA ALA A 6 -6.91 9.29 -6.56
C ALA A 6 -6.30 9.57 -5.19
N VAL A 7 -6.05 8.51 -4.42
CA VAL A 7 -5.51 8.60 -3.07
C VAL A 7 -4.16 7.89 -3.03
N ALA A 8 -3.18 8.53 -2.42
CA ALA A 8 -1.82 8.03 -2.25
C ALA A 8 -1.32 8.35 -0.84
N GLY A 9 -0.20 7.72 -0.45
CA GLY A 9 0.46 7.91 0.84
C GLY A 9 0.19 6.77 1.80
N ALA A 10 -1.03 6.61 2.26
CA ALA A 10 -1.45 5.48 3.07
C ALA A 10 -2.75 4.89 2.51
N PRO A 11 -2.97 3.56 2.59
CA PRO A 11 -4.22 2.97 2.19
C PRO A 11 -5.33 3.46 3.15
N PRO A 12 -6.43 4.05 2.64
CA PRO A 12 -7.53 4.45 3.49
C PRO A 12 -8.29 3.20 3.98
N PRO A 13 -8.95 3.29 5.15
CA PRO A 13 -9.80 2.21 5.63
C PRO A 13 -10.86 1.83 4.61
N THR A 14 -11.11 0.54 4.45
CA THR A 14 -12.09 -0.01 3.49
C THR A 14 -13.46 0.65 3.63
N ARG A 15 -13.91 0.92 4.86
CA ARG A 15 -15.17 1.63 5.13
C ARG A 15 -15.21 3.03 4.53
N THR A 16 -14.09 3.75 4.53
CA THR A 16 -14.00 5.07 3.91
C THR A 16 -14.16 4.98 2.39
N ILE A 17 -13.54 3.97 1.76
CA ILE A 17 -13.68 3.73 0.32
C ILE A 17 -15.13 3.41 -0.03
N GLU A 18 -15.78 2.53 0.73
CA GLU A 18 -17.18 2.17 0.56
C GLU A 18 -18.09 3.42 0.64
N ARG A 19 -17.90 4.27 1.63
CA ARG A 19 -18.67 5.51 1.79
C ARG A 19 -18.45 6.50 0.66
N VAL A 20 -17.23 6.65 0.17
CA VAL A 20 -16.92 7.49 -0.99
C VAL A 20 -17.72 7.04 -2.22
N GLU A 21 -17.83 5.74 -2.44
CA GLU A 21 -18.60 5.20 -3.57
C GLU A 21 -20.11 5.28 -3.35
N THR A 22 -20.61 4.93 -2.14
CA THR A 22 -22.05 4.80 -1.86
C THR A 22 -22.71 6.13 -1.52
N GLU A 23 -22.07 7.00 -0.74
CA GLU A 23 -22.62 8.26 -0.29
C GLU A 23 -22.37 9.41 -1.27
N LEU A 24 -21.18 9.44 -1.91
CA LEU A 24 -20.79 10.53 -2.82
C LEU A 24 -20.94 10.14 -4.29
N GLY A 25 -21.04 8.86 -4.62
CA GLY A 25 -21.09 8.36 -6.00
C GLY A 25 -19.78 8.59 -6.76
N TRP A 26 -18.66 8.76 -6.07
CA TRP A 26 -17.36 9.02 -6.68
C TRP A 26 -16.65 7.71 -7.00
N GLN A 27 -15.77 7.77 -8.00
CA GLN A 27 -14.89 6.66 -8.33
C GLN A 27 -13.59 6.79 -7.54
N PHE A 28 -13.27 5.77 -6.76
CA PHE A 28 -12.05 5.70 -5.96
C PHE A 28 -10.93 5.00 -6.73
N SER A 29 -9.71 5.49 -6.61
CA SER A 29 -8.51 4.84 -7.11
C SER A 29 -7.39 4.95 -6.07
N GLN A 30 -6.76 3.82 -5.75
CA GLN A 30 -5.58 3.77 -4.87
C GLN A 30 -4.32 3.85 -5.72
N LEU A 31 -3.38 4.66 -5.27
CA LEU A 31 -2.04 4.80 -5.86
C LEU A 31 -0.99 4.43 -4.82
N TYR A 32 0.02 3.69 -5.24
CA TYR A 32 1.17 3.40 -4.40
C TYR A 32 2.46 3.77 -5.12
N GLY A 33 3.38 4.33 -4.36
CA GLY A 33 4.72 4.68 -4.75
C GLY A 33 5.36 5.59 -3.72
N LEU A 34 6.60 5.98 -3.98
CA LEU A 34 7.45 6.77 -3.10
C LEU A 34 8.01 7.97 -3.87
N THR A 35 8.62 8.92 -3.17
CA THR A 35 9.34 10.03 -3.80
C THR A 35 10.42 9.51 -4.77
N GLU A 36 11.09 8.45 -4.38
CA GLU A 36 12.12 7.74 -5.13
C GLU A 36 11.60 7.08 -6.43
N THR A 37 10.29 7.03 -6.62
CA THR A 37 9.66 6.36 -7.76
C THR A 37 8.83 7.32 -8.64
N ALA A 38 8.98 8.62 -8.49
CA ALA A 38 8.47 9.77 -9.25
C ALA A 38 6.96 9.79 -9.58
N PRO A 39 6.03 9.68 -8.68
CA PRO A 39 5.94 8.97 -7.40
C PRO A 39 5.20 7.62 -7.52
N LEU A 40 4.94 7.09 -8.73
CA LEU A 40 3.93 6.07 -8.97
C LEU A 40 4.53 4.72 -9.38
N LEU A 41 4.28 3.70 -8.57
CA LEU A 41 4.59 2.31 -8.89
C LEU A 41 3.36 1.52 -9.33
N THR A 42 2.26 1.61 -8.58
CA THR A 42 1.06 0.82 -8.85
C THR A 42 -0.21 1.64 -8.82
N ILE A 43 -1.24 1.15 -9.48
CA ILE A 43 -2.57 1.77 -9.56
C ILE A 43 -3.62 0.70 -9.32
N ASN A 44 -4.54 1.00 -8.41
CA ASN A 44 -5.79 0.26 -8.27
C ASN A 44 -6.97 1.17 -8.61
N ARG A 45 -7.78 0.77 -9.55
CA ARG A 45 -8.92 1.54 -10.06
C ARG A 45 -10.14 0.65 -10.30
N PRO A 46 -11.35 1.20 -10.34
CA PRO A 46 -12.54 0.46 -10.74
C PRO A 46 -12.33 -0.24 -12.10
N ARG A 47 -12.73 -1.49 -12.17
CA ARG A 47 -12.65 -2.37 -13.33
C ARG A 47 -13.97 -3.13 -13.48
N PRO A 48 -14.39 -3.52 -14.69
CA PRO A 48 -15.65 -4.24 -14.90
C PRO A 48 -15.78 -5.51 -14.06
N GLU A 49 -14.67 -6.18 -13.74
CA GLU A 49 -14.65 -7.38 -12.91
C GLU A 49 -15.11 -7.14 -11.47
N LEU A 50 -15.08 -5.88 -11.02
CA LEU A 50 -15.54 -5.49 -9.70
C LEU A 50 -17.03 -5.11 -9.67
N ASP A 51 -17.66 -4.89 -10.83
CA ASP A 51 -19.05 -4.44 -10.90
C ASP A 51 -20.06 -5.40 -10.25
N PRO A 52 -19.87 -6.75 -10.33
CA PRO A 52 -20.79 -7.70 -9.69
C PRO A 52 -20.67 -7.75 -8.16
N LEU A 53 -19.59 -7.21 -7.58
CA LEU A 53 -19.32 -7.27 -6.15
C LEU A 53 -20.22 -6.31 -5.37
N SER A 54 -20.50 -6.63 -4.12
CA SER A 54 -21.09 -5.68 -3.18
C SER A 54 -20.19 -4.46 -2.97
N ALA A 55 -20.73 -3.37 -2.45
CA ALA A 55 -19.93 -2.16 -2.19
C ALA A 55 -18.76 -2.43 -1.22
N ALA A 56 -19.00 -3.23 -0.18
CA ALA A 56 -17.97 -3.60 0.79
C ALA A 56 -16.85 -4.47 0.17
N GLU A 57 -17.22 -5.48 -0.62
CA GLU A 57 -16.23 -6.33 -1.32
C GLU A 57 -15.43 -5.52 -2.34
N ARG A 58 -16.09 -4.64 -3.08
CA ARG A 58 -15.44 -3.74 -4.04
C ARG A 58 -14.48 -2.79 -3.34
N ALA A 59 -14.88 -2.21 -2.20
CA ALA A 59 -14.03 -1.34 -1.40
C ALA A 59 -12.80 -2.08 -0.86
N ALA A 60 -12.95 -3.33 -0.41
CA ALA A 60 -11.84 -4.17 0.02
C ALA A 60 -10.83 -4.42 -1.12
N GLN A 61 -11.31 -4.69 -2.33
CA GLN A 61 -10.46 -4.85 -3.50
C GLN A 61 -9.75 -3.53 -3.88
N LEU A 62 -10.46 -2.41 -3.85
CA LEU A 62 -9.90 -1.09 -4.20
C LEU A 62 -8.93 -0.54 -3.14
N GLY A 63 -8.97 -1.04 -1.91
CA GLY A 63 -8.05 -0.67 -0.84
C GLY A 63 -6.64 -1.27 -0.98
N THR A 64 -6.45 -2.25 -1.86
CA THR A 64 -5.12 -2.80 -2.15
C THR A 64 -4.32 -1.86 -3.06
N ALA A 65 -3.00 -2.06 -3.15
CA ALA A 65 -2.15 -1.21 -4.01
C ALA A 65 -2.38 -1.41 -5.52
N GLY A 66 -3.07 -2.49 -5.91
CA GLY A 66 -3.37 -2.75 -7.31
C GLY A 66 -2.23 -3.36 -8.10
N GLY A 67 -2.24 -3.15 -9.41
CA GLY A 67 -1.22 -3.66 -10.32
C GLY A 67 -0.17 -2.62 -10.71
N PRO A 68 0.98 -3.06 -11.24
CA PRO A 68 2.04 -2.15 -11.66
C PRO A 68 1.57 -1.20 -12.76
N ALA A 69 2.05 0.04 -12.68
CA ALA A 69 1.84 1.04 -13.73
C ALA A 69 2.60 0.64 -15.00
N LEU A 70 2.29 1.31 -16.11
CA LEU A 70 2.95 1.02 -17.40
C LEU A 70 4.47 1.24 -17.29
N GLY A 71 5.25 0.21 -17.66
CA GLY A 71 6.71 0.24 -17.60
C GLY A 71 7.30 0.05 -16.20
N VAL A 72 6.48 -0.35 -15.23
CA VAL A 72 6.92 -0.71 -13.88
C VAL A 72 6.88 -2.23 -13.71
N GLU A 73 7.94 -2.79 -13.16
CA GLU A 73 7.99 -4.16 -12.69
C GLU A 73 8.03 -4.14 -11.16
N THR A 74 7.23 -4.98 -10.53
CA THR A 74 7.23 -5.18 -9.06
C THR A 74 7.41 -6.64 -8.73
N ARG A 75 8.11 -6.92 -7.64
CA ARG A 75 8.21 -8.25 -7.04
C ARG A 75 8.31 -8.15 -5.53
N VAL A 76 8.07 -9.25 -4.85
CA VAL A 76 8.32 -9.38 -3.41
C VAL A 76 9.44 -10.37 -3.23
N ASN A 77 10.46 -10.02 -2.45
CA ASN A 77 11.59 -10.90 -2.16
C ASN A 77 11.26 -11.90 -1.05
N GLU A 78 12.19 -12.80 -0.75
CA GLU A 78 12.03 -13.83 0.29
C GLU A 78 11.82 -13.25 1.70
N GLN A 79 12.25 -12.00 1.93
CA GLN A 79 12.06 -11.27 3.18
C GLN A 79 10.74 -10.49 3.23
N GLY A 80 9.85 -10.68 2.24
CA GLY A 80 8.58 -10.00 2.14
C GLY A 80 8.67 -8.53 1.76
N GLU A 81 9.82 -8.04 1.24
CA GLU A 81 9.98 -6.66 0.82
C GLU A 81 9.56 -6.47 -0.64
N ILE A 82 8.86 -5.37 -0.88
CA ILE A 82 8.48 -4.94 -2.23
C ILE A 82 9.70 -4.35 -2.92
N LEU A 83 10.01 -4.89 -4.09
CA LEU A 83 11.06 -4.38 -4.97
C LEU A 83 10.43 -3.84 -6.25
N ALA A 84 11.01 -2.76 -6.78
CA ALA A 84 10.55 -2.14 -8.00
C ALA A 84 11.68 -1.92 -9.01
N ARG A 85 11.34 -2.03 -10.30
CA ARG A 85 12.23 -1.70 -11.41
C ARG A 85 11.46 -0.92 -12.46
N SER A 86 11.96 0.24 -12.85
CA SER A 86 11.34 1.11 -13.85
C SER A 86 12.28 2.26 -14.22
N ASN A 87 11.99 2.94 -15.31
CA ASN A 87 12.65 4.19 -15.69
C ASN A 87 12.22 5.40 -14.84
N VAL A 88 11.23 5.24 -13.96
CA VAL A 88 10.81 6.29 -13.01
C VAL A 88 11.50 6.19 -11.66
N ILE A 89 12.33 5.16 -11.44
CA ILE A 89 13.14 5.05 -10.23
C ILE A 89 14.23 6.14 -10.26
N MET A 90 14.47 6.76 -9.12
CA MET A 90 15.55 7.74 -8.95
C MET A 90 16.90 7.15 -9.36
N GLU A 91 17.81 7.99 -9.83
CA GLU A 91 19.22 7.59 -10.08
C GLU A 91 20.01 7.40 -8.77
N GLY A 92 19.61 8.09 -7.71
CA GLY A 92 20.21 7.97 -6.39
C GLY A 92 19.89 9.14 -5.46
N TYR A 93 20.34 9.02 -4.21
CA TYR A 93 20.27 10.08 -3.22
C TYR A 93 21.39 11.10 -3.40
N TRP A 94 21.06 12.37 -3.34
CA TRP A 94 22.00 13.47 -3.52
C TRP A 94 23.16 13.37 -2.54
N SER A 95 24.38 13.31 -3.06
CA SER A 95 25.63 13.19 -2.29
C SER A 95 25.68 12.03 -1.29
N GLN A 96 24.89 10.95 -1.51
CA GLN A 96 24.83 9.77 -0.64
C GLN A 96 25.02 8.48 -1.45
N PRO A 97 26.21 8.20 -2.00
CA PRO A 97 26.43 7.02 -2.84
C PRO A 97 26.27 5.71 -2.09
N GLU A 98 26.62 5.66 -0.80
CA GLU A 98 26.46 4.45 0.01
C GLU A 98 24.99 4.10 0.27
N GLU A 99 24.15 5.09 0.56
CA GLU A 99 22.72 4.88 0.73
C GLU A 99 22.04 4.53 -0.60
N THR A 100 22.51 5.13 -1.69
CA THR A 100 22.06 4.78 -3.04
C THR A 100 22.36 3.31 -3.34
N ALA A 101 23.58 2.85 -3.05
CA ALA A 101 23.99 1.47 -3.30
C ALA A 101 23.21 0.45 -2.45
N LYS A 102 22.73 0.85 -1.26
CA LYS A 102 21.84 0.02 -0.43
C LYS A 102 20.41 -0.01 -0.97
N ALA A 103 19.94 1.13 -1.49
CA ALA A 103 18.57 1.25 -1.98
C ALA A 103 18.38 0.66 -3.38
N ILE A 104 19.41 0.65 -4.22
CA ILE A 104 19.34 0.11 -5.59
C ILE A 104 20.38 -1.00 -5.72
N VAL A 105 19.90 -2.24 -5.73
CA VAL A 105 20.74 -3.44 -5.82
C VAL A 105 20.34 -4.24 -7.05
N ASP A 106 21.30 -4.59 -7.90
CA ASP A 106 21.10 -5.36 -9.13
C ASP A 106 19.98 -4.82 -10.04
N GLY A 107 19.84 -3.48 -10.09
CA GLY A 107 18.82 -2.80 -10.87
C GLY A 107 17.42 -2.83 -10.27
N TRP A 108 17.26 -3.26 -9.03
CA TRP A 108 16.02 -3.23 -8.27
C TRP A 108 16.11 -2.22 -7.14
N PHE A 109 15.10 -1.37 -7.06
CA PHE A 109 14.92 -0.47 -5.93
C PHE A 109 14.23 -1.19 -4.79
N HIS A 110 14.83 -1.14 -3.61
CA HIS A 110 14.33 -1.64 -2.35
C HIS A 110 13.45 -0.59 -1.70
N THR A 111 12.14 -0.81 -1.67
CA THR A 111 11.19 0.21 -1.19
C THR A 111 11.22 0.40 0.33
N GLY A 112 11.68 -0.60 1.07
CA GLY A 112 11.56 -0.67 2.52
C GLY A 112 10.16 -1.01 3.03
N ASP A 113 9.19 -1.15 2.12
CA ASP A 113 7.82 -1.54 2.44
C ASP A 113 7.66 -3.05 2.33
N GLY A 114 6.97 -3.64 3.29
CA GLY A 114 6.56 -5.04 3.25
C GLY A 114 5.32 -5.24 2.41
N GLY A 115 5.16 -6.44 1.86
CA GLY A 115 3.95 -6.75 1.10
C GLY A 115 3.91 -8.16 0.54
N SER A 116 2.84 -8.44 -0.18
CA SER A 116 2.62 -9.69 -0.89
C SER A 116 1.93 -9.45 -2.23
N ILE A 117 2.00 -10.42 -3.12
CA ILE A 117 1.27 -10.41 -4.39
C ILE A 117 0.18 -11.48 -4.31
N ALA A 118 -1.07 -11.05 -4.44
CA ALA A 118 -2.22 -11.95 -4.45
C ALA A 118 -2.29 -12.76 -5.77
N GLU A 119 -3.11 -13.81 -5.79
CA GLU A 119 -3.31 -14.66 -6.98
C GLU A 119 -3.77 -13.89 -8.22
N ASN A 120 -4.52 -12.82 -8.04
CA ASN A 120 -4.96 -11.92 -9.10
C ASN A 120 -3.90 -10.89 -9.52
N HIS A 121 -2.64 -11.09 -9.15
CA HIS A 121 -1.50 -10.19 -9.38
C HIS A 121 -1.62 -8.80 -8.77
N THR A 122 -2.48 -8.64 -7.76
CA THR A 122 -2.61 -7.40 -7.01
C THR A 122 -1.57 -7.32 -5.90
N LEU A 123 -0.86 -6.21 -5.82
CA LEU A 123 0.06 -5.92 -4.72
C LEU A 123 -0.75 -5.52 -3.47
N ILE A 124 -0.45 -6.17 -2.38
CA ILE A 124 -0.96 -5.86 -1.04
C ILE A 124 0.20 -5.32 -0.23
N ILE A 125 0.06 -4.11 0.29
CA ILE A 125 1.08 -3.49 1.14
C ILE A 125 0.82 -3.90 2.58
N ALA A 126 1.87 -4.31 3.27
CA ALA A 126 1.93 -4.44 4.72
C ALA A 126 2.64 -3.21 5.32
N ASP A 127 2.97 -3.28 6.60
CA ASP A 127 3.73 -2.22 7.25
C ASP A 127 5.14 -2.07 6.66
N ARG A 128 5.74 -0.91 6.86
CA ARG A 128 7.16 -0.72 6.62
C ARG A 128 7.97 -1.67 7.50
N LYS A 129 9.01 -2.27 6.94
CA LYS A 129 9.87 -3.21 7.69
C LYS A 129 10.39 -2.65 9.03
N LYS A 130 10.65 -1.35 9.08
CA LYS A 130 11.10 -0.65 10.31
C LYS A 130 9.99 -0.36 11.33
N ASP A 131 8.73 -0.40 10.89
CA ASP A 131 7.56 -0.04 11.70
C ASP A 131 6.74 -1.27 12.12
N VAL A 132 7.19 -2.49 11.73
CA VAL A 132 6.57 -3.75 12.15
C VAL A 132 6.62 -3.87 13.67
N ILE A 133 5.47 -4.08 14.28
CA ILE A 133 5.35 -4.32 15.72
C ILE A 133 5.58 -5.82 15.97
N ILE A 134 6.53 -6.12 16.86
CA ILE A 134 6.77 -7.51 17.27
C ILE A 134 6.19 -7.68 18.68
N SER A 135 5.22 -8.57 18.83
CA SER A 135 4.58 -8.88 20.10
C SER A 135 4.56 -10.40 20.31
N GLY A 136 5.18 -10.87 21.40
CA GLY A 136 5.24 -12.32 21.69
C GLY A 136 5.96 -13.17 20.63
N GLY A 137 6.81 -12.57 19.80
CA GLY A 137 7.49 -13.24 18.69
C GLY A 137 6.70 -13.25 17.37
N GLU A 138 5.51 -12.66 17.35
CA GLU A 138 4.66 -12.55 16.16
C GLU A 138 4.73 -11.13 15.59
N ASN A 139 4.70 -11.02 14.25
CA ASN A 139 4.59 -9.75 13.57
C ASN A 139 3.12 -9.28 13.58
N VAL A 140 2.89 -8.11 14.16
CA VAL A 140 1.57 -7.48 14.20
C VAL A 140 1.55 -6.32 13.21
N SER A 141 0.64 -6.40 12.25
CA SER A 141 0.43 -5.31 11.30
C SER A 141 -0.37 -4.18 11.94
N SER A 142 0.21 -2.99 12.02
CA SER A 142 -0.48 -1.80 12.51
C SER A 142 -1.68 -1.46 11.62
N ILE A 143 -1.52 -1.57 10.30
CA ILE A 143 -2.56 -1.29 9.31
C ILE A 143 -3.77 -2.23 9.47
N GLU A 144 -3.52 -3.52 9.70
CA GLU A 144 -4.59 -4.50 9.88
C GLU A 144 -5.38 -4.25 11.17
N VAL A 145 -4.67 -3.99 12.27
CA VAL A 145 -5.29 -3.67 13.57
C VAL A 145 -6.06 -2.35 13.50
N GLU A 146 -5.48 -1.31 12.90
CA GLU A 146 -6.15 -0.03 12.66
C GLU A 146 -7.41 -0.22 11.82
N GLY A 147 -7.36 -0.99 10.74
CA GLY A 147 -8.52 -1.30 9.91
C GLY A 147 -9.64 -2.00 10.69
N ALA A 148 -9.29 -2.97 11.54
CA ALA A 148 -10.24 -3.67 12.37
C ALA A 148 -10.91 -2.74 13.40
N ILE A 149 -10.14 -1.90 14.10
CA ILE A 149 -10.65 -0.94 15.09
C ILE A 149 -11.49 0.15 14.42
N PHE A 150 -11.04 0.68 13.28
CA PHE A 150 -11.75 1.73 12.54
C PHE A 150 -13.09 1.25 11.97
N SER A 151 -13.30 -0.06 11.86
CA SER A 151 -14.59 -0.62 11.45
C SER A 151 -15.71 -0.36 12.46
N HIS A 152 -15.36 -0.06 13.72
CA HIS A 152 -16.35 0.24 14.75
C HIS A 152 -17.00 1.62 14.52
N PRO A 153 -18.35 1.74 14.59
CA PRO A 153 -19.06 2.98 14.24
C PRO A 153 -18.69 4.20 15.11
N ASP A 154 -18.27 3.98 16.34
CA ASP A 154 -17.93 5.06 17.29
C ASP A 154 -16.45 5.48 17.23
N VAL A 155 -15.64 4.88 16.34
CA VAL A 155 -14.23 5.22 16.17
C VAL A 155 -14.10 6.22 15.02
N ALA A 156 -13.63 7.43 15.33
CA ALA A 156 -13.38 8.49 14.36
C ALA A 156 -11.95 8.44 13.79
N GLU A 157 -10.99 8.13 14.65
CA GLU A 157 -9.56 8.03 14.29
C GLU A 157 -8.91 6.92 15.12
N VAL A 158 -7.90 6.28 14.56
CA VAL A 158 -7.10 5.25 15.24
C VAL A 158 -5.67 5.30 14.76
N ALA A 159 -4.73 5.04 15.65
CA ALA A 159 -3.34 4.79 15.34
C ALA A 159 -2.82 3.67 16.25
N VAL A 160 -2.10 2.72 15.67
CA VAL A 160 -1.47 1.61 16.38
C VAL A 160 0.02 1.82 16.39
N ILE A 161 0.62 1.83 17.56
CA ILE A 161 2.06 2.03 17.76
C ILE A 161 2.65 0.93 18.64
N GLY A 162 3.85 0.50 18.32
CA GLY A 162 4.64 -0.37 19.19
C GLY A 162 5.23 0.43 20.34
N ILE A 163 5.10 -0.11 21.55
CA ILE A 163 5.78 0.42 22.73
C ILE A 163 6.79 -0.62 23.22
N PRO A 164 7.97 -0.20 23.71
CA PRO A 164 8.91 -1.13 24.35
C PRO A 164 8.26 -1.82 25.55
N ASP A 165 8.43 -3.14 25.66
CA ASP A 165 8.02 -3.93 26.82
C ASP A 165 9.28 -4.60 27.41
N GLU A 166 9.42 -4.57 28.73
CA GLU A 166 10.59 -5.11 29.46
C GLU A 166 10.50 -6.65 29.69
N LYS A 167 9.71 -7.38 28.90
CA LYS A 167 9.62 -8.84 29.02
C LYS A 167 10.55 -9.56 28.07
#